data_c168f3c1de9a62bd1365badb7a7c1acd
#
_entry.id   c168f3c1de9a62bd1365badb7a7c1acd
#
_cell.length_a   1.000
_cell.length_b   1.000
_cell.length_c   1.000
_cell.angle_alpha   90.00
_cell.angle_beta   90.00
_cell.angle_gamma   90.00
#
_symmetry.space_group_name_H-M   'P 1'
#
loop_
_entity.id
_entity.type
_entity.pdbx_description
1 polymer ?
#
loop_
_entity_poly.entity_id
_entity_poly.type
_entity_poly.pdbx_seq_one_letter_code
_entity_poly.pdbx_strand_id
1 'polypeptide(L)'
;RNFFLGKEDLICRRFFGVSFIRNNYAKNIARNALSQLGIEIENVESNVGVLSGGERQSISIARAVYFQSKLLILDEPTAALSLKETAKVLSYVQEAKKNEVGVIMITHNISHAWDSADRFVVLYRGEVASVLKKEETSVKELENLINTGKK
;
A
#
# COMPACT_ATOMS: atom_id res chain seq x y z
N ARG A 1 -14.90 6.27 -8.27
CA ARG A 1 -14.15 7.52 -8.58
C ARG A 1 -12.80 7.57 -7.88
N ASN A 2 -12.70 7.23 -6.61
CA ASN A 2 -11.44 7.33 -5.84
C ASN A 2 -10.28 6.50 -6.42
N PHE A 3 -10.56 5.39 -7.10
CA PHE A 3 -9.52 4.60 -7.77
C PHE A 3 -8.77 5.40 -8.85
N PHE A 4 -9.44 6.32 -9.54
CA PHE A 4 -8.88 7.15 -10.61
C PHE A 4 -8.55 8.58 -10.19
N LEU A 5 -8.57 8.90 -8.90
CA LEU A 5 -8.26 10.23 -8.41
C LEU A 5 -6.85 10.66 -8.88
N GLY A 6 -6.79 11.81 -9.59
CA GLY A 6 -5.55 12.30 -10.24
C GLY A 6 -5.20 11.59 -11.56
N LYS A 7 -6.08 10.73 -12.09
CA LYS A 7 -5.94 10.01 -13.35
C LYS A 7 -7.28 9.96 -14.10
N GLU A 8 -8.14 10.97 -13.89
CA GLU A 8 -9.49 11.04 -14.43
C GLU A 8 -9.51 11.05 -15.96
N ASP A 9 -8.47 11.57 -16.60
CA ASP A 9 -8.33 11.60 -18.06
C ASP A 9 -8.41 10.21 -18.69
N LEU A 10 -8.00 9.16 -17.96
CA LEU A 10 -8.05 7.77 -18.45
C LEU A 10 -9.48 7.23 -18.59
N ILE A 11 -10.43 7.82 -17.87
CA ILE A 11 -11.83 7.39 -17.83
C ILE A 11 -12.79 8.44 -18.42
N CYS A 12 -12.27 9.57 -18.91
CA CYS A 12 -13.05 10.63 -19.53
C CYS A 12 -13.15 10.44 -21.03
N ARG A 13 -14.31 10.80 -21.60
CA ARG A 13 -14.52 11.00 -23.02
C ARG A 13 -14.81 12.47 -23.28
N ARG A 14 -14.02 13.10 -24.14
CA ARG A 14 -14.27 14.46 -24.59
C ARG A 14 -15.27 14.48 -25.74
N PHE A 15 -16.30 15.30 -25.61
CA PHE A 15 -17.29 15.54 -26.67
C PHE A 15 -17.63 17.03 -26.68
N PHE A 16 -17.43 17.71 -27.79
CA PHE A 16 -17.63 19.17 -27.98
C PHE A 16 -16.99 20.03 -26.86
N GLY A 17 -15.76 19.72 -26.47
CA GLY A 17 -15.04 20.48 -25.41
C GLY A 17 -15.43 20.16 -23.98
N VAL A 18 -16.46 19.33 -23.76
CA VAL A 18 -16.91 18.87 -22.42
C VAL A 18 -16.40 17.46 -22.14
N SER A 19 -15.87 17.24 -20.93
CA SER A 19 -15.37 15.94 -20.50
C SER A 19 -16.44 15.19 -19.70
N PHE A 20 -16.78 13.99 -20.13
CA PHE A 20 -17.75 13.11 -19.45
C PHE A 20 -17.03 11.89 -18.88
N ILE A 21 -17.25 11.58 -17.60
CA ILE A 21 -16.71 10.39 -16.95
C ILE A 21 -17.50 9.16 -17.40
N ARG A 22 -16.80 8.14 -17.88
CA ARG A 22 -17.36 6.84 -18.27
C ARG A 22 -17.48 5.93 -17.04
N ASN A 23 -18.50 6.15 -16.23
CA ASN A 23 -18.65 5.48 -14.93
C ASN A 23 -18.57 3.95 -15.01
N ASN A 24 -19.31 3.31 -15.94
CA ASN A 24 -19.31 1.85 -16.09
C ASN A 24 -17.93 1.30 -16.50
N TYR A 25 -17.24 2.01 -17.38
CA TYR A 25 -15.88 1.67 -17.78
C TYR A 25 -14.91 1.77 -16.59
N ALA A 26 -14.96 2.86 -15.82
CA ALA A 26 -14.16 3.05 -14.64
C ALA A 26 -14.41 1.98 -13.56
N LYS A 27 -15.67 1.59 -13.35
CA LYS A 27 -16.04 0.51 -12.41
C LYS A 27 -15.45 -0.83 -12.82
N ASN A 28 -15.57 -1.20 -14.09
CA ASN A 28 -15.04 -2.46 -14.59
C ASN A 28 -13.52 -2.54 -14.44
N ILE A 29 -12.81 -1.46 -14.78
CA ILE A 29 -11.35 -1.40 -14.59
C ILE A 29 -11.00 -1.52 -13.11
N ALA A 30 -11.63 -0.73 -12.24
CA ALA A 30 -11.33 -0.77 -10.81
C ALA A 30 -11.59 -2.17 -10.23
N ARG A 31 -12.71 -2.81 -10.59
CA ARG A 31 -13.03 -4.18 -10.15
C ARG A 31 -11.96 -5.17 -10.62
N ASN A 32 -11.57 -5.13 -11.89
CA ASN A 32 -10.56 -6.02 -12.44
C ASN A 32 -9.20 -5.81 -11.76
N ALA A 33 -8.78 -4.57 -11.57
CA ALA A 33 -7.50 -4.26 -10.90
C ALA A 33 -7.46 -4.75 -9.45
N LEU A 34 -8.57 -4.61 -8.72
CA LEU A 34 -8.71 -5.13 -7.35
C LEU A 34 -8.70 -6.66 -7.34
N SER A 35 -9.46 -7.29 -8.23
CA SER A 35 -9.54 -8.75 -8.35
C SER A 35 -8.21 -9.40 -8.70
N GLN A 36 -7.38 -8.77 -9.54
CA GLN A 36 -6.03 -9.26 -9.86
C GLN A 36 -5.12 -9.38 -8.64
N LEU A 37 -5.34 -8.56 -7.62
CA LEU A 37 -4.62 -8.61 -6.34
C LEU A 37 -5.35 -9.44 -5.28
N GLY A 38 -6.44 -10.13 -5.64
CA GLY A 38 -7.26 -10.87 -4.69
C GLY A 38 -8.02 -9.97 -3.70
N ILE A 39 -8.23 -8.69 -4.06
CA ILE A 39 -8.95 -7.73 -3.23
C ILE A 39 -10.44 -7.79 -3.56
N GLU A 40 -11.24 -8.24 -2.62
CA GLU A 40 -12.70 -8.26 -2.72
C GLU A 40 -13.27 -7.04 -2.02
N ILE A 41 -13.97 -6.19 -2.78
CA ILE A 41 -14.77 -5.08 -2.27
C ILE A 41 -16.21 -5.33 -2.69
N GLU A 42 -17.12 -5.45 -1.72
CA GLU A 42 -18.54 -5.76 -1.97
C GLU A 42 -19.17 -4.77 -2.94
N ASN A 43 -18.89 -3.49 -2.75
CA ASN A 43 -19.43 -2.44 -3.60
C ASN A 43 -18.36 -1.42 -4.02
N VAL A 44 -17.89 -1.55 -5.25
CA VAL A 44 -16.91 -0.62 -5.87
C VAL A 44 -17.46 0.81 -6.00
N GLU A 45 -18.77 1.01 -5.84
CA GLU A 45 -19.41 2.33 -5.89
C GLU A 45 -19.44 3.02 -4.53
N SER A 46 -19.17 2.30 -3.45
CA SER A 46 -19.17 2.86 -2.09
C SER A 46 -18.23 4.05 -1.98
N ASN A 47 -18.64 5.02 -1.19
CA ASN A 47 -17.75 6.11 -0.83
C ASN A 47 -16.60 5.55 0.01
N VAL A 48 -15.36 5.96 -0.29
CA VAL A 48 -14.17 5.52 0.47
C VAL A 48 -14.30 5.84 1.98
N GLY A 49 -15.05 6.84 2.34
CA GLY A 49 -15.31 7.19 3.73
C GLY A 49 -16.04 6.11 4.55
N VAL A 50 -16.82 5.22 3.89
CA VAL A 50 -17.53 4.13 4.58
C VAL A 50 -16.76 2.81 4.56
N LEU A 51 -15.63 2.74 3.87
CA LEU A 51 -14.78 1.57 3.82
C LEU A 51 -13.97 1.40 5.10
N SER A 52 -13.67 0.16 5.46
CA SER A 52 -12.73 -0.15 6.54
C SER A 52 -11.32 0.40 6.25
N GLY A 53 -10.49 0.50 7.27
CA GLY A 53 -9.09 0.91 7.13
C GLY A 53 -8.34 0.02 6.15
N GLY A 54 -8.51 -1.30 6.27
CA GLY A 54 -7.89 -2.30 5.40
C GLY A 54 -8.35 -2.19 3.95
N GLU A 55 -9.63 -1.96 3.69
CA GLU A 55 -10.15 -1.76 2.33
C GLU A 55 -9.58 -0.48 1.69
N ARG A 56 -9.49 0.62 2.44
CA ARG A 56 -8.86 1.86 1.94
C ARG A 56 -7.41 1.63 1.58
N GLN A 57 -6.67 0.92 2.42
CA GLN A 57 -5.26 0.59 2.18
C GLN A 57 -5.11 -0.29 0.94
N SER A 58 -5.97 -1.31 0.79
CA SER A 58 -6.00 -2.20 -0.35
C SER A 58 -6.21 -1.45 -1.67
N ILE A 59 -7.12 -0.48 -1.70
CA ILE A 59 -7.33 0.39 -2.87
C ILE A 59 -6.07 1.17 -3.22
N SER A 60 -5.36 1.71 -2.23
CA SER A 60 -4.11 2.47 -2.45
C SER A 60 -3.04 1.60 -3.09
N ILE A 61 -2.87 0.37 -2.61
CA ILE A 61 -1.92 -0.60 -3.16
C ILE A 61 -2.33 -1.00 -4.58
N ALA A 62 -3.61 -1.34 -4.80
CA ALA A 62 -4.13 -1.71 -6.11
C ALA A 62 -3.94 -0.59 -7.16
N ARG A 63 -4.12 0.66 -6.76
CA ARG A 63 -3.82 1.82 -7.61
C ARG A 63 -2.35 1.89 -7.99
N ALA A 64 -1.44 1.70 -7.04
CA ALA A 64 0.00 1.73 -7.29
C ALA A 64 0.41 0.68 -8.33
N VAL A 65 -0.09 -0.54 -8.20
CA VAL A 65 0.16 -1.63 -9.15
C VAL A 65 -0.49 -1.33 -10.51
N TYR A 66 -1.77 -1.00 -10.54
CA TYR A 66 -2.50 -0.76 -11.80
C TYR A 66 -1.91 0.39 -12.63
N PHE A 67 -1.51 1.48 -11.99
CA PHE A 67 -0.90 2.62 -12.66
C PHE A 67 0.61 2.50 -12.84
N GLN A 68 1.17 1.32 -12.58
CA GLN A 68 2.60 1.04 -12.72
C GLN A 68 3.47 2.08 -11.99
N SER A 69 3.10 2.39 -10.76
CA SER A 69 3.87 3.32 -9.91
C SER A 69 5.24 2.71 -9.63
N LYS A 70 6.29 3.50 -9.74
CA LYS A 70 7.65 3.04 -9.41
C LYS A 70 7.86 2.87 -7.91
N LEU A 71 7.14 3.64 -7.11
CA LEU A 71 7.28 3.68 -5.66
C LEU A 71 5.90 3.83 -5.00
N LEU A 72 5.68 3.05 -3.95
CA LEU A 72 4.55 3.13 -3.03
C LEU A 72 5.08 3.43 -1.63
N ILE A 73 4.57 4.47 -0.99
CA ILE A 73 4.90 4.82 0.38
C ILE A 73 3.68 4.53 1.24
N LEU A 74 3.86 3.73 2.28
CA LEU A 74 2.84 3.31 3.23
C LEU A 74 3.24 3.76 4.63
N ASP A 75 2.44 4.62 5.23
CA ASP A 75 2.64 5.11 6.58
C ASP A 75 1.65 4.41 7.51
N GLU A 76 2.18 3.63 8.47
CA GLU A 76 1.44 2.79 9.43
C GLU A 76 0.29 1.98 8.77
N PRO A 77 0.54 1.22 7.69
CA PRO A 77 -0.53 0.62 6.88
C PRO A 77 -1.35 -0.43 7.60
N THR A 78 -0.87 -0.92 8.73
CA THR A 78 -1.53 -1.96 9.53
C THR A 78 -2.03 -1.46 10.87
N ALA A 79 -1.91 -0.16 11.14
CA ALA A 79 -2.40 0.43 12.38
C ALA A 79 -3.93 0.30 12.49
N ALA A 80 -4.42 -0.07 13.66
CA ALA A 80 -5.85 -0.23 13.97
C ALA A 80 -6.60 -1.25 13.08
N LEU A 81 -5.89 -2.19 12.45
CA LEU A 81 -6.46 -3.30 11.72
C LEU A 81 -6.53 -4.56 12.58
N SER A 82 -7.55 -5.40 12.32
CA SER A 82 -7.59 -6.76 12.86
C SER A 82 -6.45 -7.61 12.30
N LEU A 83 -6.13 -8.72 12.96
CA LEU A 83 -5.09 -9.66 12.48
C LEU A 83 -5.36 -10.15 11.05
N LYS A 84 -6.63 -10.41 10.71
CA LYS A 84 -7.04 -10.85 9.38
C LYS A 84 -6.84 -9.76 8.32
N GLU A 85 -7.18 -8.53 8.63
CA GLU A 85 -6.99 -7.39 7.73
C GLU A 85 -5.50 -7.08 7.54
N THR A 86 -4.73 -7.12 8.64
CA THR A 86 -3.27 -6.96 8.60
C THR A 86 -2.62 -7.97 7.66
N ALA A 87 -2.93 -9.27 7.82
CA ALA A 87 -2.39 -10.30 6.94
C ALA A 87 -2.72 -10.05 5.46
N LYS A 88 -3.95 -9.60 5.16
CA LYS A 88 -4.34 -9.19 3.80
C LYS A 88 -3.52 -8.02 3.28
N VAL A 89 -3.38 -6.94 4.06
CA VAL A 89 -2.59 -5.76 3.64
C VAL A 89 -1.13 -6.16 3.38
N LEU A 90 -0.52 -6.95 4.25
CA LEU A 90 0.86 -7.42 4.05
C LEU A 90 1.00 -8.31 2.80
N SER A 91 0.00 -9.16 2.50
CA SER A 91 0.01 -9.94 1.27
C SER A 91 -0.07 -9.06 0.01
N TYR A 92 -0.84 -7.97 0.04
CA TYR A 92 -0.90 -7.02 -1.07
C TYR A 92 0.39 -6.23 -1.25
N VAL A 93 1.12 -5.94 -0.16
CA VAL A 93 2.48 -5.37 -0.23
C VAL A 93 3.42 -6.33 -0.96
N GLN A 94 3.37 -7.62 -0.63
CA GLN A 94 4.17 -8.63 -1.34
C GLN A 94 3.79 -8.73 -2.82
N GLU A 95 2.51 -8.62 -3.14
CA GLU A 95 2.06 -8.65 -4.53
C GLU A 95 2.51 -7.39 -5.30
N ALA A 96 2.51 -6.22 -4.67
CA ALA A 96 3.06 -5.00 -5.26
C ALA A 96 4.57 -5.17 -5.57
N LYS A 97 5.34 -5.78 -4.67
CA LYS A 97 6.77 -6.09 -4.90
C LYS A 97 6.96 -7.02 -6.09
N LYS A 98 6.15 -8.07 -6.25
CA LYS A 98 6.21 -8.98 -7.43
C LYS A 98 5.91 -8.25 -8.73
N ASN A 99 5.11 -7.19 -8.69
CA ASN A 99 4.82 -6.32 -9.84
C ASN A 99 5.84 -5.18 -9.99
N GLU A 100 7.06 -5.36 -9.44
CA GLU A 100 8.19 -4.43 -9.56
C GLU A 100 7.93 -3.02 -8.99
N VAL A 101 6.96 -2.88 -8.09
CA VAL A 101 6.72 -1.64 -7.35
C VAL A 101 7.66 -1.59 -6.14
N GLY A 102 8.53 -0.59 -6.07
CA GLY A 102 9.31 -0.30 -4.87
C GLY A 102 8.38 0.09 -3.73
N VAL A 103 8.57 -0.48 -2.53
CA VAL A 103 7.72 -0.17 -1.37
C VAL A 103 8.57 0.38 -0.23
N ILE A 104 8.17 1.54 0.29
CA ILE A 104 8.64 2.07 1.58
C ILE A 104 7.49 1.93 2.56
N MET A 105 7.68 1.10 3.58
CA MET A 105 6.72 0.92 4.66
C MET A 105 7.27 1.50 5.96
N ILE A 106 6.57 2.48 6.51
CA ILE A 106 6.88 3.08 7.80
C ILE A 106 5.99 2.39 8.82
N THR A 107 6.58 1.81 9.86
CA THR A 107 5.83 1.16 10.93
C THR A 107 6.67 1.03 12.19
N HIS A 108 6.01 1.02 13.35
CA HIS A 108 6.61 0.69 14.63
C HIS A 108 6.46 -0.81 14.97
N ASN A 109 5.71 -1.57 14.17
CA ASN A 109 5.54 -3.00 14.37
C ASN A 109 6.65 -3.78 13.65
N ILE A 110 7.62 -4.27 14.44
CA ILE A 110 8.82 -4.95 13.94
C ILE A 110 8.45 -6.26 13.22
N SER A 111 7.45 -7.01 13.71
CA SER A 111 7.03 -8.26 13.07
C SER A 111 6.48 -8.01 11.66
N HIS A 112 5.63 -7.00 11.49
CA HIS A 112 5.10 -6.63 10.17
C HIS A 112 6.20 -6.14 9.23
N ALA A 113 7.15 -5.35 9.74
CA ALA A 113 8.33 -4.93 8.98
C ALA A 113 9.19 -6.15 8.59
N TRP A 114 9.44 -7.05 9.53
CA TRP A 114 10.26 -8.25 9.31
C TRP A 114 9.66 -9.15 8.21
N ASP A 115 8.36 -9.39 8.25
CA ASP A 115 7.69 -10.26 7.28
C ASP A 115 7.68 -9.69 5.86
N SER A 116 7.75 -8.36 5.73
CA SER A 116 7.52 -7.68 4.45
C SER A 116 8.77 -7.10 3.79
N ALA A 117 9.76 -6.68 4.58
CA ALA A 117 10.91 -5.92 4.09
C ALA A 117 12.10 -6.78 3.67
N ASP A 118 12.88 -6.27 2.73
CA ASP A 118 14.18 -6.79 2.33
C ASP A 118 15.33 -6.01 3.01
N ARG A 119 15.04 -4.75 3.38
CA ARG A 119 15.99 -3.82 4.01
C ARG A 119 15.28 -2.96 5.05
N PHE A 120 15.97 -2.67 6.13
CA PHE A 120 15.49 -1.85 7.23
C PHE A 120 16.31 -0.56 7.34
N VAL A 121 15.59 0.54 7.57
CA VAL A 121 16.17 1.82 7.98
C VAL A 121 15.63 2.11 9.37
N VAL A 122 16.49 2.10 10.37
CA VAL A 122 16.12 2.38 11.76
C VAL A 122 16.33 3.85 12.04
N LEU A 123 15.28 4.53 12.48
CA LEU A 123 15.32 5.92 12.92
C LEU A 123 15.33 5.98 14.44
N TYR A 124 16.23 6.77 15.00
CA TYR A 124 16.30 7.01 16.44
C TYR A 124 16.55 8.50 16.69
N ARG A 125 15.66 9.14 17.46
CA ARG A 125 15.72 10.58 17.80
C ARG A 125 15.90 11.52 16.58
N GLY A 126 15.24 11.19 15.48
CA GLY A 126 15.27 12.02 14.26
C GLY A 126 16.47 11.76 13.33
N GLU A 127 17.35 10.82 13.68
CA GLU A 127 18.53 10.46 12.89
C GLU A 127 18.45 9.01 12.41
N VAL A 128 19.16 8.68 11.33
CA VAL A 128 19.31 7.32 10.84
C VAL A 128 20.32 6.59 11.72
N ALA A 129 19.85 5.73 12.61
CA ALA A 129 20.70 4.92 13.48
C ALA A 129 21.38 3.78 12.72
N SER A 130 20.68 3.15 11.76
CA SER A 130 21.26 2.05 10.98
C SER A 130 20.49 1.81 9.69
N VAL A 131 21.19 1.25 8.69
CA VAL A 131 20.62 0.70 7.46
C VAL A 131 21.11 -0.72 7.31
N LEU A 132 20.20 -1.70 7.31
CA LEU A 132 20.50 -3.13 7.38
C LEU A 132 19.71 -3.90 6.33
N LYS A 133 20.31 -4.91 5.72
CA LYS A 133 19.57 -5.90 4.94
C LYS A 133 18.99 -6.96 5.89
N LYS A 134 17.89 -7.59 5.49
CA LYS A 134 17.21 -8.63 6.28
C LYS A 134 18.16 -9.80 6.63
N GLU A 135 18.99 -10.19 5.67
CA GLU A 135 19.98 -11.28 5.81
C GLU A 135 21.17 -10.96 6.74
N GLU A 136 21.37 -9.67 7.05
CA GLU A 136 22.47 -9.16 7.87
C GLU A 136 22.06 -8.82 9.31
N THR A 137 20.81 -9.03 9.68
CA THR A 137 20.25 -8.62 10.98
C THR A 137 19.25 -9.65 11.53
N SER A 138 18.71 -9.37 12.70
CA SER A 138 17.66 -10.16 13.34
C SER A 138 16.60 -9.25 13.97
N VAL A 139 15.43 -9.83 14.26
CA VAL A 139 14.36 -9.12 14.99
C VAL A 139 14.87 -8.51 16.29
N LYS A 140 15.66 -9.29 17.05
CA LYS A 140 16.23 -8.84 18.34
C LYS A 140 17.21 -7.67 18.18
N GLU A 141 18.00 -7.66 17.11
CA GLU A 141 18.90 -6.56 16.81
C GLU A 141 18.12 -5.29 16.43
N LEU A 142 17.06 -5.43 15.62
CA LEU A 142 16.18 -4.31 15.27
C LEU A 142 15.50 -3.72 16.51
N GLU A 143 14.98 -4.57 17.42
CA GLU A 143 14.41 -4.13 18.70
C GLU A 143 15.42 -3.32 19.53
N ASN A 144 16.66 -3.82 19.64
CA ASN A 144 17.70 -3.11 20.34
C ASN A 144 18.02 -1.75 19.72
N LEU A 145 18.18 -1.70 18.40
CA LEU A 145 18.45 -0.46 17.66
C LEU A 145 17.34 0.57 17.80
N ILE A 146 16.08 0.15 17.74
CA ILE A 146 14.92 1.04 17.92
C ILE A 146 14.90 1.62 19.35
N ASN A 147 15.24 0.82 20.35
CA ASN A 147 15.20 1.24 21.74
C ASN A 147 16.41 2.08 22.17
N THR A 148 17.58 1.80 21.64
CA THR A 148 18.84 2.39 22.13
C THR A 148 19.55 3.30 21.13
N GLY A 149 19.24 3.15 19.84
CA GLY A 149 19.96 3.80 18.74
C GLY A 149 21.40 3.25 18.53
N LYS A 150 21.76 2.17 19.20
CA LYS A 150 23.13 1.60 19.17
C LYS A 150 23.11 0.14 18.76
N LYS A 151 24.10 -0.25 17.94
CA LYS A 151 24.40 -1.64 17.61
C LYS A 151 24.96 -2.40 18.80
#